data_78da46962a227c00fa90a17081f19930
#
_entry.id   78da46962a227c00fa90a17081f19930
#
_cell.length_a   1.000
_cell.length_b   1.000
_cell.length_c   1.000
_cell.angle_alpha   90.00
_cell.angle_beta   90.00
_cell.angle_gamma   90.00
#
_symmetry.space_group_name_H-M   'P 1'
#
loop_
_entity.id
_entity.type
_entity.pdbx_description
1 polymer ?
#
loop_
_entity_poly.entity_id
_entity_poly.type
_entity_poly.pdbx_seq_one_letter_code
_entity_poly.pdbx_strand_id
1 'polypeptide(L)'
;MGLMIVSEAERCLQCRKPMCREGCPAHTNIPQAIQMFKEHRLMDAGKELFENNPLSLVCSIVCDHEAQCTGHCILGRKGNPVLFYEIERFISDAYLDRLKISAVQKKGKRVAVIGAGPSGMTVAMILAMHGYSITLFDDNNSIGGMLRYGIPEFRLPKSILGRYQDVMQRLGIAFRPNTALGEALTIDNLFRDGYASIFAGTGVWRPKSLGIEGESLPNVHFGISYLANPSAYELGESLAVIGMGNVAMDVARTALRHGVQRVTLYARSKRIAASEQEVALAKLDGAEFVFGRAIAKISQAGPIFRVARFDESDQVIGYEEVMEEAKADATIVAVSQAPKNKLLLTTDGLKATERGLLATDENCMTSCAGVFAAGDVVHGSRTVVEAVEEAKRAAAAMMRYMEKFK
;
A
#
# COMPACT_ATOMS: atom_id res chain seq x y z
N MET A 1 2.78 16.96 23.30
CA MET A 1 3.22 16.44 21.99
C MET A 1 4.31 17.30 21.35
N GLY A 2 4.15 18.60 21.14
CA GLY A 2 5.16 19.44 20.47
C GLY A 2 6.56 19.45 21.11
N LEU A 3 6.69 19.50 22.42
CA LEU A 3 7.99 19.47 23.12
C LEU A 3 8.75 18.14 22.92
N MET A 4 8.04 17.00 22.85
CA MET A 4 8.66 15.70 22.59
C MET A 4 9.23 15.62 21.16
N ILE A 5 8.54 16.18 20.17
CA ILE A 5 8.99 16.17 18.77
C ILE A 5 10.22 17.06 18.59
N VAL A 6 10.26 18.23 19.22
CA VAL A 6 11.45 19.11 19.20
C VAL A 6 12.65 18.42 19.83
N SER A 7 12.48 17.83 21.02
CA SER A 7 13.52 17.06 21.69
C SER A 7 14.01 15.88 20.85
N GLU A 8 13.10 15.20 20.14
CA GLU A 8 13.45 14.11 19.24
C GLU A 8 14.26 14.60 18.03
N ALA A 9 13.90 15.74 17.46
CA ALA A 9 14.61 16.36 16.35
C ALA A 9 16.04 16.80 16.75
N GLU A 10 16.24 17.24 18.00
CA GLU A 10 17.56 17.64 18.51
C GLU A 10 18.54 16.46 18.61
N ARG A 11 18.05 15.24 18.76
CA ARG A 11 18.88 14.02 18.79
C ARG A 11 19.55 13.70 17.46
N CYS A 12 19.07 14.27 16.34
CA CYS A 12 19.60 13.99 15.01
C CYS A 12 21.04 14.51 14.87
N LEU A 13 21.97 13.60 14.56
CA LEU A 13 23.40 13.89 14.41
C LEU A 13 23.77 14.61 13.09
N GLN A 14 22.81 14.88 12.21
CA GLN A 14 23.06 15.52 10.90
C GLN A 14 24.17 14.81 10.11
N CYS A 15 24.06 13.48 9.98
CA CYS A 15 25.09 12.63 9.41
C CYS A 15 25.45 13.04 7.98
N ARG A 16 26.76 13.12 7.68
CA ARG A 16 27.25 13.40 6.30
C ARG A 16 26.86 12.32 5.30
N LYS A 17 26.73 11.05 5.74
CA LYS A 17 26.22 9.92 4.97
C LYS A 17 25.02 9.34 5.74
N PRO A 18 23.82 9.85 5.51
CA PRO A 18 22.65 9.51 6.32
C PRO A 18 22.09 8.14 5.90
N MET A 19 22.39 7.09 6.67
CA MET A 19 21.90 5.75 6.40
C MET A 19 20.36 5.66 6.48
N CYS A 20 19.72 6.51 7.29
CA CYS A 20 18.26 6.63 7.33
C CYS A 20 17.64 7.04 6.00
N ARG A 21 18.34 7.85 5.18
CA ARG A 21 17.94 8.17 3.81
C ARG A 21 18.07 6.96 2.88
N GLU A 22 19.15 6.20 3.01
CA GLU A 22 19.37 4.99 2.20
C GLU A 22 18.37 3.88 2.56
N GLY A 23 17.96 3.82 3.84
CA GLY A 23 16.91 2.90 4.28
C GLY A 23 15.49 3.33 3.92
N CYS A 24 15.29 4.56 3.43
CA CYS A 24 13.98 5.03 2.96
C CYS A 24 13.84 4.76 1.45
N PRO A 25 12.88 3.96 0.99
CA PRO A 25 12.69 3.72 -0.44
C PRO A 25 12.48 5.00 -1.26
N ALA A 26 11.82 6.02 -0.70
CA ALA A 26 11.65 7.33 -1.35
C ALA A 26 12.89 8.22 -1.26
N HIS A 27 13.99 7.76 -0.64
CA HIS A 27 15.23 8.50 -0.43
C HIS A 27 15.03 9.89 0.18
N THR A 28 14.12 9.99 1.14
CA THR A 28 13.78 11.24 1.83
C THR A 28 15.03 11.84 2.49
N ASN A 29 15.29 13.13 2.24
CA ASN A 29 16.43 13.83 2.85
C ASN A 29 16.15 14.16 4.32
N ILE A 30 16.15 13.11 5.13
CA ILE A 30 15.76 13.15 6.55
C ILE A 30 16.54 14.18 7.36
N PRO A 31 17.90 14.24 7.30
CA PRO A 31 18.64 15.25 8.06
C PRO A 31 18.27 16.68 7.70
N GLN A 32 18.05 16.96 6.41
CA GLN A 32 17.69 18.30 5.96
C GLN A 32 16.28 18.69 6.43
N ALA A 33 15.30 17.79 6.34
CA ALA A 33 13.95 18.05 6.84
C ALA A 33 13.95 18.33 8.35
N ILE A 34 14.73 17.56 9.15
CA ILE A 34 14.91 17.78 10.58
C ILE A 34 15.62 19.12 10.84
N GLN A 35 16.64 19.48 10.06
CA GLN A 35 17.36 20.75 10.23
C GLN A 35 16.45 21.95 9.98
N MET A 36 15.68 21.93 8.89
CA MET A 36 14.68 22.98 8.61
C MET A 36 13.64 23.09 9.74
N PHE A 37 13.19 21.95 10.28
CA PHE A 37 12.27 21.94 11.41
C PHE A 37 12.87 22.62 12.66
N LYS A 38 14.13 22.31 13.00
CA LYS A 38 14.88 22.93 14.11
C LYS A 38 15.07 24.43 13.92
N GLU A 39 15.20 24.88 12.67
CA GLU A 39 15.32 26.30 12.29
C GLU A 39 13.96 27.01 12.25
N HIS A 40 12.89 26.40 12.74
CA HIS A 40 11.52 26.92 12.70
C HIS A 40 10.96 27.16 11.27
N ARG A 41 11.53 26.53 10.27
CA ARG A 41 11.13 26.58 8.86
C ARG A 41 10.19 25.42 8.52
N LEU A 42 9.12 25.31 9.29
CA LEU A 42 8.18 24.18 9.20
C LEU A 42 7.59 24.01 7.78
N MET A 43 7.22 25.13 7.14
CA MET A 43 6.60 25.08 5.80
C MET A 43 7.61 24.71 4.71
N ASP A 44 8.88 25.09 4.85
CA ASP A 44 9.94 24.69 3.91
C ASP A 44 10.24 23.20 4.05
N ALA A 45 10.33 22.69 5.28
CA ALA A 45 10.48 21.26 5.54
C ALA A 45 9.31 20.45 4.97
N GLY A 46 8.09 20.93 5.19
CA GLY A 46 6.88 20.29 4.65
C GLY A 46 6.83 20.30 3.11
N LYS A 47 7.27 21.40 2.50
CA LYS A 47 7.38 21.50 1.03
C LYS A 47 8.36 20.46 0.49
N GLU A 48 9.55 20.35 1.07
CA GLU A 48 10.56 19.39 0.64
C GLU A 48 10.07 17.94 0.80
N LEU A 49 9.42 17.63 1.92
CA LEU A 49 8.83 16.31 2.14
C LEU A 49 7.76 16.01 1.10
N PHE A 50 6.84 16.94 0.83
CA PHE A 50 5.75 16.77 -0.11
C PHE A 50 6.22 16.67 -1.57
N GLU A 51 7.19 17.49 -1.97
CA GLU A 51 7.78 17.43 -3.33
C GLU A 51 8.53 16.13 -3.56
N ASN A 52 9.21 15.60 -2.54
CA ASN A 52 9.86 14.29 -2.61
C ASN A 52 8.85 13.15 -2.55
N ASN A 53 7.86 13.22 -1.65
CA ASN A 53 6.84 12.20 -1.43
C ASN A 53 5.51 12.88 -1.15
N PRO A 54 4.63 13.03 -2.16
CA PRO A 54 3.32 13.64 -1.94
C PRO A 54 2.45 12.94 -0.88
N LEU A 55 2.74 11.68 -0.58
CA LEU A 55 2.07 10.89 0.47
C LEU A 55 2.89 10.78 1.76
N SER A 56 3.81 11.72 2.05
CA SER A 56 4.66 11.71 3.25
C SER A 56 3.87 11.57 4.55
N LEU A 57 2.73 12.25 4.69
CA LEU A 57 1.86 12.09 5.86
C LEU A 57 1.32 10.65 6.00
N VAL A 58 0.96 10.00 4.91
CA VAL A 58 0.52 8.59 4.93
C VAL A 58 1.71 7.68 5.28
N CYS A 59 2.86 7.89 4.64
CA CYS A 59 4.07 7.10 4.88
C CYS A 59 4.54 7.19 6.34
N SER A 60 4.47 8.37 6.96
CA SER A 60 4.80 8.54 8.38
C SER A 60 3.92 7.73 9.33
N ILE A 61 2.78 7.21 8.87
CA ILE A 61 1.85 6.43 9.68
C ILE A 61 1.93 4.92 9.38
N VAL A 62 2.10 4.54 8.09
CA VAL A 62 1.91 3.14 7.66
C VAL A 62 3.18 2.42 7.22
N CYS A 63 4.32 3.11 7.12
CA CYS A 63 5.60 2.48 6.79
C CYS A 63 6.06 1.50 7.87
N ASP A 64 6.83 0.51 7.47
CA ASP A 64 7.63 -0.31 8.38
C ASP A 64 8.92 0.46 8.74
N HIS A 65 8.79 1.38 9.71
CA HIS A 65 9.88 2.30 10.06
C HIS A 65 11.10 1.57 10.61
N GLU A 66 10.91 0.42 11.27
CA GLU A 66 11.99 -0.39 11.85
C GLU A 66 12.81 -1.07 10.75
N ALA A 67 12.18 -1.52 9.67
CA ALA A 67 12.87 -2.04 8.51
C ALA A 67 13.43 -0.94 7.57
N GLN A 68 12.97 0.31 7.74
CA GLN A 68 13.29 1.43 6.85
C GLN A 68 14.09 2.52 7.57
N CYS A 69 13.60 3.76 7.59
CA CYS A 69 14.35 4.94 8.04
C CYS A 69 14.86 4.83 9.50
N THR A 70 14.00 4.40 10.41
CA THR A 70 14.34 4.31 11.85
C THR A 70 15.36 3.20 12.10
N GLY A 71 15.18 2.01 11.52
CA GLY A 71 16.12 0.90 11.65
C GLY A 71 17.49 1.16 11.03
N HIS A 72 17.59 2.13 10.14
CA HIS A 72 18.86 2.56 9.54
C HIS A 72 19.48 3.76 10.24
N CYS A 73 18.87 4.28 11.30
CA CYS A 73 19.46 5.37 12.07
C CYS A 73 20.71 4.91 12.83
N ILE A 74 21.82 5.65 12.68
CA ILE A 74 23.08 5.28 13.31
C ILE A 74 23.01 5.25 14.84
N LEU A 75 22.15 6.06 15.45
CA LEU A 75 21.93 6.06 16.90
C LEU A 75 21.32 4.73 17.37
N GLY A 76 20.56 4.04 16.55
CA GLY A 76 20.00 2.72 16.86
C GLY A 76 21.04 1.63 17.11
N ARG A 77 22.31 1.83 16.68
CA ARG A 77 23.42 0.89 16.95
C ARG A 77 23.87 0.86 18.40
N LYS A 78 23.64 1.94 19.16
CA LYS A 78 24.13 2.12 20.55
C LYS A 78 23.04 2.56 21.53
N GLY A 79 21.80 2.65 21.05
CA GLY A 79 20.68 3.12 21.86
C GLY A 79 19.41 3.25 21.01
N ASN A 80 18.59 4.24 21.28
CA ASN A 80 17.35 4.47 20.58
C ASN A 80 17.57 5.29 19.29
N PRO A 81 17.09 4.85 18.12
CA PRO A 81 17.13 5.63 16.90
C PRO A 81 16.31 6.92 17.03
N VAL A 82 16.51 7.87 16.11
CA VAL A 82 15.61 9.02 15.96
C VAL A 82 14.31 8.53 15.33
N LEU A 83 13.19 8.83 15.96
CA LEU A 83 11.86 8.49 15.49
C LEU A 83 11.40 9.50 14.42
N PHE A 84 12.06 9.47 13.28
CA PHE A 84 11.80 10.43 12.20
C PHE A 84 10.34 10.45 11.76
N TYR A 85 9.67 9.31 11.74
CA TYR A 85 8.27 9.23 11.35
C TYR A 85 7.33 10.12 12.20
N GLU A 86 7.64 10.34 13.48
CA GLU A 86 6.90 11.27 14.34
C GLU A 86 7.12 12.73 13.91
N ILE A 87 8.38 13.06 13.57
CA ILE A 87 8.75 14.38 13.08
C ILE A 87 8.13 14.61 11.70
N GLU A 88 8.24 13.64 10.80
CA GLU A 88 7.65 13.65 9.45
C GLU A 88 6.13 13.84 9.52
N ARG A 89 5.47 13.09 10.41
CA ARG A 89 4.03 13.21 10.63
C ARG A 89 3.63 14.63 11.03
N PHE A 90 4.32 15.20 11.99
CA PHE A 90 4.05 16.56 12.47
C PHE A 90 4.23 17.61 11.38
N ILE A 91 5.35 17.53 10.63
CA ILE A 91 5.66 18.47 9.54
C ILE A 91 4.64 18.32 8.41
N SER A 92 4.40 17.10 7.95
CA SER A 92 3.53 16.80 6.81
C SER A 92 2.07 17.11 7.10
N ASP A 93 1.62 16.86 8.33
CA ASP A 93 0.27 17.18 8.81
C ASP A 93 0.02 18.70 8.75
N ALA A 94 0.92 19.48 9.34
CA ALA A 94 0.83 20.95 9.34
C ALA A 94 0.97 21.54 7.93
N TYR A 95 1.77 20.92 7.06
CA TYR A 95 1.97 21.39 5.69
C TYR A 95 0.75 21.13 4.82
N LEU A 96 0.15 19.94 4.91
CA LEU A 96 -1.00 19.56 4.08
C LEU A 96 -2.19 20.50 4.29
N ASP A 97 -2.43 20.97 5.52
CA ASP A 97 -3.48 21.95 5.82
C ASP A 97 -3.21 23.33 5.23
N ARG A 98 -1.93 23.72 5.15
CA ARG A 98 -1.51 25.06 4.75
C ARG A 98 -0.92 25.10 3.34
N LEU A 99 -0.95 23.98 2.63
CA LEU A 99 -0.40 23.86 1.28
C LEU A 99 -0.97 24.95 0.36
N LYS A 100 -0.10 25.84 -0.10
CA LYS A 100 -0.43 26.85 -1.12
C LYS A 100 -0.07 26.29 -2.49
N ILE A 101 -1.06 26.18 -3.35
CA ILE A 101 -0.85 25.75 -4.74
C ILE A 101 -0.59 27.02 -5.55
N SER A 102 0.65 27.16 -6.00
CA SER A 102 1.02 28.24 -6.92
C SER A 102 0.46 27.96 -8.30
N ALA A 103 0.08 29.02 -9.01
CA ALA A 103 -0.31 28.90 -10.41
C ALA A 103 0.86 28.34 -11.23
N VAL A 104 0.64 27.23 -11.91
CA VAL A 104 1.63 26.57 -12.77
C VAL A 104 1.25 26.81 -14.23
N GLN A 105 2.25 27.10 -15.07
CA GLN A 105 2.04 27.23 -16.50
C GLN A 105 1.48 25.94 -17.09
N LYS A 106 0.31 26.01 -17.72
CA LYS A 106 -0.32 24.87 -18.36
C LYS A 106 0.46 24.40 -19.58
N LYS A 107 0.75 23.10 -19.65
CA LYS A 107 1.46 22.47 -20.78
C LYS A 107 0.54 22.07 -21.94
N GLY A 108 -0.77 22.25 -21.81
CA GLY A 108 -1.75 21.91 -22.84
C GLY A 108 -1.95 20.41 -23.10
N LYS A 109 -1.26 19.53 -22.35
CA LYS A 109 -1.33 18.09 -22.52
C LYS A 109 -2.17 17.44 -21.42
N ARG A 110 -3.03 16.50 -21.83
CA ARG A 110 -3.89 15.73 -20.93
C ARG A 110 -3.26 14.38 -20.60
N VAL A 111 -3.38 13.95 -19.37
CA VAL A 111 -2.91 12.63 -18.89
C VAL A 111 -4.06 11.91 -18.22
N ALA A 112 -4.27 10.66 -18.57
CA ALA A 112 -5.18 9.75 -17.87
C ALA A 112 -4.39 8.93 -16.83
N VAL A 113 -4.89 8.90 -15.60
CA VAL A 113 -4.37 8.06 -14.53
C VAL A 113 -5.45 7.05 -14.16
N ILE A 114 -5.15 5.76 -14.26
CA ILE A 114 -6.07 4.65 -13.98
C ILE A 114 -5.70 4.03 -12.64
N GLY A 115 -6.59 4.14 -11.66
CA GLY A 115 -6.39 3.71 -10.28
C GLY A 115 -6.00 4.88 -9.38
N ALA A 116 -6.84 5.16 -8.39
CA ALA A 116 -6.64 6.23 -7.40
C ALA A 116 -5.98 5.71 -6.09
N GLY A 117 -5.19 4.64 -6.17
CA GLY A 117 -4.34 4.14 -5.09
C GLY A 117 -3.07 4.97 -4.91
N PRO A 118 -2.13 4.56 -4.04
CA PRO A 118 -0.91 5.31 -3.71
C PRO A 118 -0.12 5.75 -4.94
N SER A 119 0.16 4.84 -5.88
CA SER A 119 0.93 5.16 -7.10
C SER A 119 0.18 6.13 -8.01
N GLY A 120 -1.12 5.93 -8.24
CA GLY A 120 -1.92 6.83 -9.08
C GLY A 120 -2.08 8.21 -8.48
N MET A 121 -2.34 8.33 -7.19
CA MET A 121 -2.38 9.61 -6.47
C MET A 121 -1.04 10.36 -6.59
N THR A 122 0.08 9.65 -6.42
CA THR A 122 1.42 10.22 -6.53
C THR A 122 1.70 10.76 -7.93
N VAL A 123 1.45 9.95 -8.98
CA VAL A 123 1.62 10.39 -10.39
C VAL A 123 0.73 11.58 -10.70
N ALA A 124 -0.55 11.51 -10.30
CA ALA A 124 -1.51 12.58 -10.56
C ALA A 124 -1.07 13.91 -9.94
N MET A 125 -0.64 13.92 -8.67
CA MET A 125 -0.18 15.12 -7.98
C MET A 125 1.11 15.66 -8.60
N ILE A 126 2.11 14.82 -8.85
CA ILE A 126 3.37 15.24 -9.46
C ILE A 126 3.12 15.88 -10.83
N LEU A 127 2.39 15.23 -11.72
CA LEU A 127 2.15 15.74 -13.06
C LEU A 127 1.29 17.01 -13.05
N ALA A 128 0.30 17.11 -12.15
CA ALA A 128 -0.50 18.34 -11.99
C ALA A 128 0.36 19.51 -11.53
N MET A 129 1.28 19.30 -10.58
CA MET A 129 2.24 20.30 -10.14
C MET A 129 3.21 20.75 -11.26
N HIS A 130 3.39 19.93 -12.30
CA HIS A 130 4.18 20.27 -13.49
C HIS A 130 3.35 20.82 -14.66
N GLY A 131 2.07 21.14 -14.45
CA GLY A 131 1.21 21.84 -15.42
C GLY A 131 0.46 20.94 -16.39
N TYR A 132 0.47 19.63 -16.22
CA TYR A 132 -0.35 18.70 -16.99
C TYR A 132 -1.79 18.70 -16.49
N SER A 133 -2.75 18.48 -17.40
CA SER A 133 -4.17 18.33 -17.07
C SER A 133 -4.48 16.87 -16.79
N ILE A 134 -4.85 16.55 -15.56
CA ILE A 134 -5.00 15.16 -15.09
C ILE A 134 -6.47 14.80 -14.98
N THR A 135 -6.83 13.62 -15.53
CA THR A 135 -8.06 12.91 -15.20
C THR A 135 -7.70 11.59 -14.50
N LEU A 136 -8.16 11.43 -13.28
CA LEU A 136 -7.94 10.26 -12.45
C LEU A 136 -9.20 9.39 -12.45
N PHE A 137 -9.10 8.16 -12.94
CA PHE A 137 -10.19 7.19 -13.01
C PHE A 137 -10.01 6.11 -11.95
N ASP A 138 -11.09 5.72 -11.30
CA ASP A 138 -11.09 4.57 -10.37
C ASP A 138 -12.41 3.81 -10.45
N ASP A 139 -12.37 2.49 -10.26
CA ASP A 139 -13.55 1.64 -10.20
C ASP A 139 -14.29 1.75 -8.86
N ASN A 140 -13.70 2.37 -7.87
CA ASN A 140 -14.33 2.71 -6.60
C ASN A 140 -14.87 4.15 -6.58
N ASN A 141 -15.70 4.45 -5.58
CA ASN A 141 -16.33 5.77 -5.42
C ASN A 141 -15.42 6.83 -4.78
N SER A 142 -14.26 6.45 -4.26
CA SER A 142 -13.36 7.35 -3.52
C SER A 142 -11.89 7.04 -3.81
N ILE A 143 -11.04 8.05 -3.63
CA ILE A 143 -9.59 7.90 -3.75
C ILE A 143 -9.01 7.11 -2.57
N GLY A 144 -7.79 6.62 -2.74
CA GLY A 144 -6.98 5.99 -1.73
C GLY A 144 -6.63 4.53 -2.03
N GLY A 145 -7.43 3.81 -2.84
CA GLY A 145 -7.17 2.40 -3.12
C GLY A 145 -6.97 1.59 -1.84
N MET A 146 -5.87 0.86 -1.70
CA MET A 146 -5.56 0.07 -0.50
C MET A 146 -5.46 0.90 0.79
N LEU A 147 -5.13 2.19 0.71
CA LEU A 147 -5.13 3.08 1.88
C LEU A 147 -6.54 3.25 2.48
N ARG A 148 -7.56 3.19 1.64
CA ARG A 148 -8.96 3.32 2.06
C ARG A 148 -9.62 1.99 2.36
N TYR A 149 -9.43 1.02 1.46
CA TYR A 149 -10.21 -0.22 1.45
C TYR A 149 -9.45 -1.43 2.02
N GLY A 150 -8.13 -1.32 2.21
CA GLY A 150 -7.31 -2.42 2.73
C GLY A 150 -6.75 -2.13 4.12
N ILE A 151 -6.29 -0.90 4.39
CA ILE A 151 -5.75 -0.53 5.70
C ILE A 151 -6.91 -0.08 6.61
N PRO A 152 -7.08 -0.63 7.82
CA PRO A 152 -8.17 -0.26 8.72
C PRO A 152 -8.11 1.19 9.22
N GLU A 153 -9.27 1.75 9.61
CA GLU A 153 -9.40 3.13 10.14
C GLU A 153 -8.49 3.40 11.34
N PHE A 154 -8.35 2.43 12.24
CA PHE A 154 -7.53 2.58 13.45
C PHE A 154 -6.02 2.63 13.17
N ARG A 155 -5.57 2.20 11.96
CA ARG A 155 -4.18 2.35 11.49
C ARG A 155 -4.00 3.63 10.67
N LEU A 156 -4.90 3.90 9.74
CA LEU A 156 -4.87 5.08 8.87
C LEU A 156 -6.24 5.77 8.87
N PRO A 157 -6.41 6.87 9.61
CA PRO A 157 -7.66 7.64 9.62
C PRO A 157 -8.03 8.10 8.20
N LYS A 158 -9.27 7.79 7.76
CA LYS A 158 -9.71 8.09 6.39
C LYS A 158 -9.95 9.59 6.16
N SER A 159 -10.06 10.37 7.23
CA SER A 159 -10.05 11.84 7.16
C SER A 159 -8.79 12.40 6.49
N ILE A 160 -7.63 11.73 6.65
CA ILE A 160 -6.40 12.09 5.95
C ILE A 160 -6.60 12.00 4.43
N LEU A 161 -7.27 10.94 3.95
CA LEU A 161 -7.53 10.77 2.51
C LEU A 161 -8.52 11.84 1.99
N GLY A 162 -9.46 12.32 2.82
CA GLY A 162 -10.31 13.47 2.50
C GLY A 162 -9.48 14.72 2.23
N ARG A 163 -8.49 15.02 3.09
CA ARG A 163 -7.57 16.16 2.89
C ARG A 163 -6.76 16.03 1.59
N TYR A 164 -6.30 14.83 1.25
CA TYR A 164 -5.64 14.59 -0.05
C TYR A 164 -6.59 14.82 -1.22
N GLN A 165 -7.87 14.45 -1.10
CA GLN A 165 -8.86 14.71 -2.13
C GLN A 165 -9.03 16.22 -2.36
N ASP A 166 -9.07 17.02 -1.30
CA ASP A 166 -9.13 18.49 -1.37
C ASP A 166 -7.88 19.07 -2.03
N VAL A 167 -6.68 18.55 -1.70
CA VAL A 167 -5.42 18.94 -2.35
C VAL A 167 -5.47 18.64 -3.86
N MET A 168 -5.89 17.43 -4.22
CA MET A 168 -6.00 17.02 -5.62
C MET A 168 -7.01 17.88 -6.41
N GLN A 169 -8.14 18.21 -5.79
CA GLN A 169 -9.12 19.12 -6.39
C GLN A 169 -8.53 20.52 -6.60
N ARG A 170 -7.82 21.06 -5.62
CA ARG A 170 -7.14 22.37 -5.74
C ARG A 170 -6.03 22.36 -6.79
N LEU A 171 -5.36 21.23 -7.03
CA LEU A 171 -4.41 21.01 -8.12
C LEU A 171 -5.10 20.95 -9.51
N GLY A 172 -6.43 20.92 -9.55
CA GLY A 172 -7.21 20.81 -10.78
C GLY A 172 -7.24 19.40 -11.36
N ILE A 173 -7.02 18.38 -10.53
CA ILE A 173 -7.15 16.98 -10.93
C ILE A 173 -8.64 16.63 -10.98
N ALA A 174 -9.12 16.22 -12.16
CA ALA A 174 -10.49 15.73 -12.33
C ALA A 174 -10.60 14.28 -11.90
N PHE A 175 -11.35 13.99 -10.85
CA PHE A 175 -11.60 12.63 -10.41
C PHE A 175 -12.87 12.07 -11.04
N ARG A 176 -12.78 10.88 -11.64
CA ARG A 176 -13.90 10.12 -12.21
C ARG A 176 -14.06 8.79 -11.45
N PRO A 177 -14.89 8.78 -10.41
CA PRO A 177 -15.20 7.58 -9.64
C PRO A 177 -16.06 6.59 -10.44
N ASN A 178 -16.17 5.36 -9.92
CA ASN A 178 -17.01 4.29 -10.46
C ASN A 178 -16.81 4.08 -11.98
N THR A 179 -15.56 4.24 -12.43
CA THR A 179 -15.19 4.15 -13.83
C THR A 179 -14.12 3.07 -14.02
N ALA A 180 -14.56 1.85 -14.31
CA ALA A 180 -13.67 0.75 -14.62
C ALA A 180 -13.18 0.84 -16.06
N LEU A 181 -11.87 0.86 -16.27
CA LEU A 181 -11.29 0.75 -17.60
C LEU A 181 -11.13 -0.72 -18.02
N GLY A 182 -11.26 -0.94 -19.34
CA GLY A 182 -11.27 -2.25 -19.93
C GLY A 182 -12.68 -2.82 -20.10
N GLU A 183 -13.73 -2.01 -19.99
CA GLU A 183 -15.13 -2.33 -20.33
C GLU A 183 -15.65 -1.35 -21.38
N ALA A 184 -16.53 -0.44 -20.95
CA ALA A 184 -17.08 0.60 -21.82
C ALA A 184 -16.03 1.65 -22.22
N LEU A 185 -14.97 1.81 -21.45
CA LEU A 185 -13.88 2.74 -21.71
C LEU A 185 -12.54 1.98 -21.74
N THR A 186 -11.82 2.08 -22.86
CA THR A 186 -10.55 1.39 -23.11
C THR A 186 -9.36 2.35 -23.17
N ILE A 187 -8.13 1.82 -23.18
CA ILE A 187 -6.90 2.60 -23.40
C ILE A 187 -6.95 3.31 -24.75
N ASP A 188 -7.44 2.65 -25.81
CA ASP A 188 -7.56 3.23 -27.15
C ASP A 188 -8.56 4.38 -27.18
N ASN A 189 -9.67 4.29 -26.43
CA ASN A 189 -10.59 5.41 -26.27
C ASN A 189 -9.90 6.62 -25.65
N LEU A 190 -9.06 6.43 -24.63
CA LEU A 190 -8.34 7.54 -24.01
C LEU A 190 -7.37 8.23 -24.99
N PHE A 191 -6.61 7.46 -25.78
CA PHE A 191 -5.72 8.06 -26.80
C PHE A 191 -6.53 8.77 -27.89
N ARG A 192 -7.59 8.17 -28.39
CA ARG A 192 -8.49 8.80 -29.37
C ARG A 192 -9.09 10.11 -28.83
N ASP A 193 -9.41 10.14 -27.55
CA ASP A 193 -9.95 11.33 -26.88
C ASP A 193 -8.86 12.37 -26.55
N GLY A 194 -7.60 12.14 -26.99
CA GLY A 194 -6.48 13.08 -26.95
C GLY A 194 -5.73 13.13 -25.62
N TYR A 195 -5.73 12.07 -24.84
CA TYR A 195 -4.76 11.93 -23.76
C TYR A 195 -3.38 11.65 -24.35
N ALA A 196 -2.39 12.44 -23.94
CA ALA A 196 -1.02 12.34 -24.46
C ALA A 196 -0.22 11.18 -23.85
N SER A 197 -0.60 10.74 -22.64
CA SER A 197 -0.01 9.61 -21.95
C SER A 197 -1.00 9.04 -20.94
N ILE A 198 -0.84 7.76 -20.60
CA ILE A 198 -1.70 7.04 -19.69
C ILE A 198 -0.84 6.38 -18.61
N PHE A 199 -1.27 6.45 -17.36
CA PHE A 199 -0.68 5.72 -16.25
C PHE A 199 -1.64 4.65 -15.74
N ALA A 200 -1.19 3.40 -15.61
CA ALA A 200 -1.93 2.28 -15.05
C ALA A 200 -1.39 1.93 -13.66
N GLY A 201 -2.10 2.33 -12.61
CA GLY A 201 -1.80 2.06 -11.20
C GLY A 201 -2.93 1.30 -10.51
N THR A 202 -3.49 0.29 -11.17
CA THR A 202 -4.70 -0.43 -10.74
C THR A 202 -4.48 -1.36 -9.53
N GLY A 203 -3.24 -1.60 -9.13
CA GLY A 203 -2.89 -2.44 -8.00
C GLY A 203 -3.26 -3.93 -8.18
N VAL A 204 -3.40 -4.64 -7.06
CA VAL A 204 -3.75 -6.07 -7.00
C VAL A 204 -4.96 -6.25 -6.07
N TRP A 205 -6.14 -6.45 -6.65
CA TRP A 205 -7.42 -6.49 -5.94
C TRP A 205 -8.10 -7.85 -5.93
N ARG A 206 -7.65 -8.78 -6.76
CA ARG A 206 -8.21 -10.12 -6.79
C ARG A 206 -7.61 -10.95 -5.67
N PRO A 207 -8.40 -11.46 -4.72
CA PRO A 207 -7.89 -12.38 -3.73
C PRO A 207 -7.31 -13.61 -4.42
N LYS A 208 -6.23 -14.14 -3.88
CA LYS A 208 -5.64 -15.38 -4.38
C LYS A 208 -6.37 -16.56 -3.76
N SER A 209 -6.95 -17.39 -4.62
CA SER A 209 -7.54 -18.67 -4.21
C SER A 209 -6.45 -19.66 -3.83
N LEU A 210 -6.73 -20.52 -2.87
CA LEU A 210 -5.90 -21.67 -2.49
C LEU A 210 -6.15 -22.86 -3.41
N GLY A 211 -7.29 -22.90 -4.09
CA GLY A 211 -7.69 -24.02 -4.96
C GLY A 211 -8.01 -25.30 -4.20
N ILE A 212 -8.54 -25.17 -3.00
CA ILE A 212 -8.87 -26.30 -2.10
C ILE A 212 -10.37 -26.50 -1.94
N GLU A 213 -10.76 -27.69 -1.53
CA GLU A 213 -12.15 -28.03 -1.20
C GLU A 213 -12.66 -27.16 -0.04
N GLY A 214 -13.89 -26.66 -0.18
CA GLY A 214 -14.57 -25.84 0.83
C GLY A 214 -14.31 -24.34 0.75
N GLU A 215 -13.50 -23.86 -0.20
CA GLU A 215 -13.16 -22.43 -0.32
C GLU A 215 -14.37 -21.56 -0.72
N SER A 216 -15.42 -22.16 -1.28
CA SER A 216 -16.67 -21.48 -1.66
C SER A 216 -17.80 -21.61 -0.63
N LEU A 217 -17.54 -22.17 0.54
CA LEU A 217 -18.53 -22.28 1.61
C LEU A 217 -18.97 -20.88 2.10
N PRO A 218 -20.21 -20.72 2.59
CA PRO A 218 -20.75 -19.42 2.98
C PRO A 218 -20.04 -18.78 4.18
N ASN A 219 -19.36 -19.56 5.00
CA ASN A 219 -18.55 -19.11 6.13
C ASN A 219 -17.06 -18.89 5.78
N VAL A 220 -16.71 -18.90 4.47
CA VAL A 220 -15.34 -18.67 3.99
C VAL A 220 -15.26 -17.35 3.23
N HIS A 221 -14.34 -16.49 3.65
CA HIS A 221 -14.18 -15.15 3.11
C HIS A 221 -12.73 -14.85 2.75
N PHE A 222 -12.51 -13.75 2.02
CA PHE A 222 -11.18 -13.29 1.65
C PHE A 222 -10.81 -12.00 2.39
N GLY A 223 -9.58 -11.91 2.88
CA GLY A 223 -9.13 -10.80 3.73
C GLY A 223 -9.31 -9.42 3.10
N ILE A 224 -8.97 -9.27 1.81
CA ILE A 224 -9.13 -7.99 1.11
C ILE A 224 -10.59 -7.56 0.99
N SER A 225 -11.51 -8.52 0.75
CA SER A 225 -12.94 -8.25 0.64
C SER A 225 -13.54 -7.89 2.01
N TYR A 226 -13.13 -8.60 3.05
CA TYR A 226 -13.54 -8.32 4.42
C TYR A 226 -13.09 -6.91 4.86
N LEU A 227 -11.81 -6.56 4.67
CA LEU A 227 -11.26 -5.26 5.06
C LEU A 227 -11.91 -4.09 4.31
N ALA A 228 -12.38 -4.31 3.08
CA ALA A 228 -13.06 -3.28 2.31
C ALA A 228 -14.42 -2.87 2.93
N ASN A 229 -15.11 -3.78 3.58
CA ASN A 229 -16.39 -3.51 4.24
C ASN A 229 -16.64 -4.52 5.39
N PRO A 230 -15.95 -4.40 6.53
CA PRO A 230 -16.05 -5.39 7.61
C PRO A 230 -17.47 -5.57 8.18
N SER A 231 -18.27 -4.51 8.19
CA SER A 231 -19.64 -4.53 8.74
C SER A 231 -20.64 -5.33 7.90
N ALA A 232 -20.26 -5.75 6.69
CA ALA A 232 -21.10 -6.62 5.86
C ALA A 232 -20.95 -8.12 6.18
N TYR A 233 -20.08 -8.47 7.14
CA TYR A 233 -19.75 -9.86 7.44
C TYR A 233 -20.17 -10.25 8.85
N GLU A 234 -20.83 -11.39 8.96
CA GLU A 234 -21.16 -12.05 10.23
C GLU A 234 -20.16 -13.19 10.44
N LEU A 235 -19.19 -12.99 11.33
CA LEU A 235 -18.06 -13.92 11.52
C LEU A 235 -18.27 -14.88 12.71
N GLY A 236 -19.35 -14.73 13.49
CA GLY A 236 -19.58 -15.51 14.71
C GLY A 236 -18.66 -15.12 15.85
N GLU A 237 -18.47 -16.04 16.79
CA GLU A 237 -17.62 -15.83 17.98
C GLU A 237 -16.16 -16.23 17.76
N SER A 238 -15.88 -17.08 16.78
CA SER A 238 -14.56 -17.64 16.51
C SER A 238 -14.18 -17.54 15.04
N LEU A 239 -12.99 -16.97 14.75
CA LEU A 239 -12.47 -16.76 13.43
C LEU A 239 -11.12 -17.45 13.25
N ALA A 240 -10.98 -18.24 12.19
CA ALA A 240 -9.70 -18.71 11.68
C ALA A 240 -9.20 -17.81 10.54
N VAL A 241 -7.99 -17.27 10.68
CA VAL A 241 -7.33 -16.48 9.63
C VAL A 241 -6.19 -17.28 9.02
N ILE A 242 -6.24 -17.51 7.71
CA ILE A 242 -5.21 -18.27 6.99
C ILE A 242 -4.22 -17.29 6.37
N GLY A 243 -3.05 -17.17 6.99
CA GLY A 243 -1.99 -16.26 6.56
C GLY A 243 -1.31 -15.52 7.72
N MET A 244 -0.08 -15.01 7.47
CA MET A 244 0.76 -14.31 8.45
C MET A 244 1.43 -13.05 7.86
N GLY A 245 0.78 -12.39 6.89
CA GLY A 245 1.21 -11.08 6.38
C GLY A 245 0.46 -9.92 7.04
N ASN A 246 0.83 -8.68 6.71
CA ASN A 246 0.18 -7.48 7.27
C ASN A 246 -1.34 -7.47 7.07
N VAL A 247 -1.84 -7.97 5.93
CA VAL A 247 -3.29 -8.12 5.68
C VAL A 247 -3.94 -9.06 6.70
N ALA A 248 -3.27 -10.16 7.06
CA ALA A 248 -3.79 -11.09 8.06
C ALA A 248 -3.83 -10.46 9.47
N MET A 249 -2.82 -9.64 9.82
CA MET A 249 -2.83 -8.85 11.06
C MET A 249 -3.98 -7.84 11.07
N ASP A 250 -4.19 -7.13 9.97
CA ASP A 250 -5.29 -6.18 9.82
C ASP A 250 -6.67 -6.85 9.93
N VAL A 251 -6.83 -8.03 9.31
CA VAL A 251 -8.05 -8.86 9.42
C VAL A 251 -8.30 -9.24 10.87
N ALA A 252 -7.30 -9.81 11.55
CA ALA A 252 -7.45 -10.28 12.93
C ALA A 252 -7.81 -9.13 13.89
N ARG A 253 -7.08 -8.02 13.80
CA ARG A 253 -7.32 -6.84 14.63
C ARG A 253 -8.66 -6.16 14.35
N THR A 254 -9.11 -6.18 13.09
CA THR A 254 -10.43 -5.67 12.70
C THR A 254 -11.53 -6.56 13.26
N ALA A 255 -11.42 -7.88 13.13
CA ALA A 255 -12.41 -8.83 13.63
C ALA A 255 -12.58 -8.74 15.15
N LEU A 256 -11.48 -8.67 15.91
CA LEU A 256 -11.53 -8.46 17.37
C LEU A 256 -12.26 -7.17 17.75
N ARG A 257 -12.01 -6.07 17.03
CA ARG A 257 -12.69 -4.78 17.25
C ARG A 257 -14.17 -4.79 16.86
N HIS A 258 -14.57 -5.69 15.97
CA HIS A 258 -15.96 -5.91 15.58
C HIS A 258 -16.66 -6.96 16.44
N GLY A 259 -16.04 -7.41 17.55
CA GLY A 259 -16.68 -8.25 18.58
C GLY A 259 -16.47 -9.75 18.44
N VAL A 260 -15.64 -10.22 17.50
CA VAL A 260 -15.22 -11.61 17.45
C VAL A 260 -14.37 -11.91 18.71
N GLN A 261 -14.74 -12.93 19.47
CA GLN A 261 -14.14 -13.21 20.78
C GLN A 261 -12.81 -13.93 20.67
N ARG A 262 -12.67 -14.84 19.70
CA ARG A 262 -11.45 -15.65 19.49
C ARG A 262 -11.03 -15.57 18.02
N VAL A 263 -9.83 -15.05 17.79
CA VAL A 263 -9.23 -14.96 16.47
C VAL A 263 -7.88 -15.67 16.48
N THR A 264 -7.75 -16.70 15.65
CA THR A 264 -6.53 -17.50 15.55
C THR A 264 -5.97 -17.43 14.13
N LEU A 265 -4.72 -17.00 14.01
CA LEU A 265 -3.99 -16.93 12.73
C LEU A 265 -3.19 -18.23 12.53
N TYR A 266 -3.27 -18.81 11.35
CA TYR A 266 -2.62 -20.06 10.99
C TYR A 266 -1.59 -19.87 9.90
N ALA A 267 -0.37 -20.40 10.12
CA ALA A 267 0.72 -20.40 9.15
C ALA A 267 1.24 -21.81 8.89
N ARG A 268 1.59 -22.08 7.62
CA ARG A 268 2.22 -23.33 7.20
C ARG A 268 3.67 -23.51 7.70
N SER A 269 4.35 -22.41 8.05
CA SER A 269 5.74 -22.40 8.54
C SER A 269 5.83 -21.52 9.78
N LYS A 270 7.00 -21.49 10.44
CA LYS A 270 7.26 -20.60 11.57
C LYS A 270 7.59 -19.14 11.15
N ARG A 271 7.71 -18.88 9.84
CA ARG A 271 8.02 -17.54 9.33
C ARG A 271 6.78 -16.66 9.32
N ILE A 272 6.88 -15.50 9.95
CA ILE A 272 5.91 -14.42 9.87
C ILE A 272 6.37 -13.43 8.78
N ALA A 273 5.46 -13.04 7.89
CA ALA A 273 5.74 -12.09 6.82
C ALA A 273 5.28 -10.66 7.16
N ALA A 274 4.49 -10.48 8.20
CA ALA A 274 4.10 -9.17 8.72
C ALA A 274 5.28 -8.49 9.45
N SER A 275 5.24 -7.14 9.55
CA SER A 275 6.20 -6.39 10.35
C SER A 275 6.09 -6.77 11.84
N GLU A 276 7.20 -6.66 12.57
CA GLU A 276 7.23 -7.00 14.01
C GLU A 276 6.25 -6.15 14.80
N GLN A 277 6.11 -4.88 14.45
CA GLN A 277 5.16 -3.97 15.07
C GLN A 277 3.71 -4.44 14.90
N GLU A 278 3.29 -4.84 13.69
CA GLU A 278 1.92 -5.31 13.45
C GLU A 278 1.63 -6.64 14.15
N VAL A 279 2.63 -7.52 14.23
CA VAL A 279 2.52 -8.77 15.01
C VAL A 279 2.36 -8.48 16.50
N ALA A 280 3.17 -7.58 17.05
CA ALA A 280 3.09 -7.19 18.45
C ALA A 280 1.71 -6.57 18.78
N LEU A 281 1.21 -5.69 17.90
CA LEU A 281 -0.11 -5.08 18.06
C LEU A 281 -1.25 -6.10 17.93
N ALA A 282 -1.15 -7.07 17.03
CA ALA A 282 -2.15 -8.12 16.90
C ALA A 282 -2.21 -9.03 18.15
N LYS A 283 -1.04 -9.36 18.72
CA LYS A 283 -0.96 -10.10 19.99
C LYS A 283 -1.55 -9.29 21.15
N LEU A 284 -1.24 -8.00 21.22
CA LEU A 284 -1.78 -7.11 22.25
C LEU A 284 -3.31 -7.00 22.17
N ASP A 285 -3.87 -6.99 20.96
CA ASP A 285 -5.32 -6.99 20.72
C ASP A 285 -5.97 -8.34 21.07
N GLY A 286 -5.20 -9.42 21.32
CA GLY A 286 -5.70 -10.73 21.73
C GLY A 286 -5.72 -11.79 20.63
N ALA A 287 -5.06 -11.56 19.49
CA ALA A 287 -4.97 -12.56 18.43
C ALA A 287 -4.01 -13.71 18.80
N GLU A 288 -4.40 -14.95 18.52
CA GLU A 288 -3.61 -16.17 18.73
C GLU A 288 -2.86 -16.56 17.45
N PHE A 289 -1.69 -17.19 17.61
CA PHE A 289 -0.83 -17.57 16.48
C PHE A 289 -0.48 -19.05 16.54
N VAL A 290 -0.83 -19.78 15.48
CA VAL A 290 -0.56 -21.21 15.35
C VAL A 290 0.28 -21.47 14.11
N PHE A 291 1.43 -22.11 14.31
CA PHE A 291 2.39 -22.39 13.25
C PHE A 291 2.37 -23.85 12.81
N GLY A 292 2.93 -24.12 11.63
CA GLY A 292 3.01 -25.48 11.09
C GLY A 292 1.66 -26.06 10.68
N ARG A 293 0.72 -25.20 10.29
CA ARG A 293 -0.62 -25.60 9.85
C ARG A 293 -0.79 -25.27 8.38
N ALA A 294 -0.51 -26.26 7.52
CA ALA A 294 -0.74 -26.16 6.08
C ALA A 294 -2.18 -26.55 5.78
N ILE A 295 -2.98 -25.58 5.35
CA ILE A 295 -4.39 -25.81 5.05
C ILE A 295 -4.55 -26.85 3.94
N ALA A 296 -5.43 -27.84 4.15
CA ALA A 296 -5.75 -28.92 3.22
C ALA A 296 -7.13 -28.74 2.60
N LYS A 297 -8.14 -28.42 3.40
CA LYS A 297 -9.51 -28.12 3.00
C LYS A 297 -10.24 -27.33 4.08
N ILE A 298 -11.43 -26.85 3.79
CA ILE A 298 -12.28 -26.13 4.75
C ILE A 298 -13.63 -26.87 4.83
N SER A 299 -14.13 -27.05 6.04
CA SER A 299 -15.44 -27.60 6.35
C SER A 299 -16.36 -26.48 6.90
N GLN A 300 -17.63 -26.80 7.13
CA GLN A 300 -18.53 -25.91 7.86
C GLN A 300 -18.12 -25.66 9.32
N ALA A 301 -17.39 -26.62 9.90
CA ALA A 301 -16.89 -26.52 11.28
C ALA A 301 -15.56 -25.76 11.39
N GLY A 302 -14.89 -25.47 10.25
CA GLY A 302 -13.65 -24.72 10.19
C GLY A 302 -12.60 -25.35 9.26
N PRO A 303 -11.37 -24.78 9.25
CA PRO A 303 -10.28 -25.26 8.41
C PRO A 303 -9.66 -26.56 8.91
N ILE A 304 -9.23 -27.39 7.96
CA ILE A 304 -8.55 -28.68 8.24
C ILE A 304 -7.12 -28.60 7.71
N PHE A 305 -6.17 -28.93 8.56
CA PHE A 305 -4.75 -28.75 8.31
C PHE A 305 -3.96 -30.05 8.26
N ARG A 306 -2.92 -30.09 7.45
CA ARG A 306 -1.79 -30.98 7.60
C ARG A 306 -0.83 -30.33 8.59
N VAL A 307 -0.45 -31.07 9.62
CA VAL A 307 0.48 -30.60 10.66
C VAL A 307 1.91 -30.80 10.19
N ALA A 308 2.68 -29.71 10.12
CA ALA A 308 4.05 -29.75 9.64
C ALA A 308 5.01 -30.30 10.72
N ARG A 309 5.97 -31.13 10.28
CA ARG A 309 7.16 -31.51 11.05
C ARG A 309 8.30 -30.58 10.66
N PHE A 310 9.05 -30.12 11.67
CA PHE A 310 10.16 -29.21 11.52
C PHE A 310 11.49 -29.87 11.85
N ASP A 311 12.55 -29.42 11.15
CA ASP A 311 13.93 -29.71 11.58
C ASP A 311 14.40 -28.69 12.63
N GLU A 312 15.69 -28.84 13.05
CA GLU A 312 16.33 -27.95 14.02
C GLU A 312 16.45 -26.48 13.53
N SER A 313 16.36 -26.27 12.24
CA SER A 313 16.40 -24.93 11.58
C SER A 313 15.01 -24.35 11.28
N ASP A 314 13.95 -24.91 11.89
CA ASP A 314 12.56 -24.52 11.69
C ASP A 314 12.05 -24.63 10.23
N GLN A 315 12.71 -25.48 9.41
CA GLN A 315 12.24 -25.78 8.05
C GLN A 315 11.25 -26.94 8.08
N VAL A 316 10.24 -26.88 7.23
CA VAL A 316 9.25 -27.96 7.09
C VAL A 316 9.89 -29.13 6.34
N ILE A 317 10.04 -30.27 7.01
CA ILE A 317 10.61 -31.52 6.45
C ILE A 317 9.55 -32.58 6.07
N GLY A 318 8.30 -32.32 6.40
CA GLY A 318 7.18 -33.22 6.09
C GLY A 318 5.93 -32.85 6.88
N TYR A 319 4.95 -33.75 6.82
CA TYR A 319 3.68 -33.57 7.51
C TYR A 319 3.33 -34.84 8.30
N GLU A 320 2.54 -34.68 9.36
CA GLU A 320 1.94 -35.80 10.10
C GLU A 320 0.92 -36.54 9.23
N GLU A 321 0.65 -37.81 9.56
CA GLU A 321 -0.36 -38.60 8.83
C GLU A 321 -1.79 -38.15 9.13
N VAL A 322 -2.01 -37.69 10.37
CA VAL A 322 -3.33 -37.25 10.84
C VAL A 322 -3.52 -35.76 10.56
N MET A 323 -4.65 -35.40 9.99
CA MET A 323 -5.07 -34.00 9.82
C MET A 323 -5.69 -33.49 11.11
N GLU A 324 -5.52 -32.16 11.34
CA GLU A 324 -6.10 -31.45 12.49
C GLU A 324 -7.21 -30.53 12.00
N GLU A 325 -8.40 -30.60 12.59
CA GLU A 325 -9.50 -29.68 12.35
C GLU A 325 -9.50 -28.59 13.42
N ALA A 326 -9.49 -27.31 13.00
CA ALA A 326 -9.66 -26.18 13.90
C ALA A 326 -11.09 -25.68 13.83
N LYS A 327 -11.80 -25.72 14.96
CA LYS A 327 -13.18 -25.25 15.06
C LYS A 327 -13.22 -23.73 14.97
N ALA A 328 -13.96 -23.21 14.00
CA ALA A 328 -14.19 -21.78 13.79
C ALA A 328 -15.52 -21.55 13.07
N ASP A 329 -16.25 -20.52 13.49
CA ASP A 329 -17.53 -20.13 12.88
C ASP A 329 -17.30 -19.58 11.47
N ALA A 330 -16.20 -18.88 11.26
CA ALA A 330 -15.79 -18.38 9.96
C ALA A 330 -14.29 -18.59 9.70
N THR A 331 -13.93 -18.62 8.41
CA THR A 331 -12.54 -18.69 7.94
C THR A 331 -12.27 -17.54 6.98
N ILE A 332 -11.20 -16.76 7.22
CA ILE A 332 -10.74 -15.73 6.30
C ILE A 332 -9.40 -16.11 5.68
N VAL A 333 -9.37 -16.21 4.34
CA VAL A 333 -8.16 -16.47 3.56
C VAL A 333 -7.44 -15.15 3.28
N ALA A 334 -6.21 -15.00 3.82
CA ALA A 334 -5.38 -13.80 3.74
C ALA A 334 -3.97 -14.09 3.22
N VAL A 335 -3.86 -14.88 2.14
CA VAL A 335 -2.58 -15.43 1.63
C VAL A 335 -1.94 -14.65 0.49
N SER A 336 -2.46 -13.62 0.00
CA SER A 336 -1.95 -12.71 -1.03
C SER A 336 -3.07 -12.24 -1.97
N GLN A 337 -2.71 -11.30 -2.89
CA GLN A 337 -3.60 -10.81 -3.94
C GLN A 337 -2.94 -10.98 -5.31
N ALA A 338 -3.77 -10.87 -6.35
CA ALA A 338 -3.38 -10.89 -7.76
C ALA A 338 -4.02 -9.71 -8.49
N PRO A 339 -3.47 -9.28 -9.64
CA PRO A 339 -4.07 -8.21 -10.43
C PRO A 339 -5.39 -8.67 -11.06
N LYS A 340 -6.28 -7.70 -11.32
CA LYS A 340 -7.42 -7.89 -12.21
C LYS A 340 -6.90 -7.87 -13.65
N ASN A 341 -7.23 -8.87 -14.45
CA ASN A 341 -6.70 -9.02 -15.83
C ASN A 341 -7.46 -8.17 -16.87
N LYS A 342 -8.40 -7.33 -16.45
CA LYS A 342 -9.31 -6.63 -17.35
C LYS A 342 -8.59 -5.76 -18.38
N LEU A 343 -7.63 -4.94 -17.95
CA LEU A 343 -6.83 -4.12 -18.88
C LEU A 343 -6.04 -4.95 -19.89
N LEU A 344 -5.48 -6.08 -19.46
CA LEU A 344 -4.75 -6.99 -20.33
C LEU A 344 -5.64 -7.63 -21.41
N LEU A 345 -6.87 -8.00 -21.05
CA LEU A 345 -7.81 -8.65 -21.96
C LEU A 345 -8.44 -7.69 -22.98
N THR A 346 -8.38 -6.39 -22.73
CA THR A 346 -9.08 -5.37 -23.52
C THR A 346 -8.13 -4.35 -24.16
N THR A 347 -6.82 -4.59 -24.09
CA THR A 347 -5.81 -3.72 -24.70
C THR A 347 -4.84 -4.55 -25.52
N ASP A 348 -4.93 -4.41 -26.83
CA ASP A 348 -4.06 -5.12 -27.76
C ASP A 348 -2.59 -4.73 -27.55
N GLY A 349 -1.73 -5.73 -27.55
CA GLY A 349 -0.29 -5.54 -27.38
C GLY A 349 0.18 -5.29 -25.94
N LEU A 350 -0.71 -5.14 -24.97
CA LEU A 350 -0.33 -5.00 -23.55
C LEU A 350 0.12 -6.37 -22.99
N LYS A 351 1.36 -6.45 -22.51
CA LYS A 351 1.97 -7.70 -22.05
C LYS A 351 1.95 -7.81 -20.53
N ALA A 352 1.85 -9.04 -20.05
CA ALA A 352 2.00 -9.39 -18.65
C ALA A 352 3.19 -10.31 -18.43
N THR A 353 3.68 -10.33 -17.19
CA THR A 353 4.60 -11.34 -16.68
C THR A 353 3.88 -12.68 -16.47
N GLU A 354 4.62 -13.77 -16.25
CA GLU A 354 4.06 -15.10 -15.90
C GLU A 354 3.13 -15.06 -14.67
N ARG A 355 3.30 -14.07 -13.80
CA ARG A 355 2.45 -13.85 -12.62
C ARG A 355 1.18 -13.04 -12.91
N GLY A 356 0.95 -12.65 -14.17
CA GLY A 356 -0.18 -11.83 -14.59
C GLY A 356 -0.06 -10.35 -14.26
N LEU A 357 1.11 -9.88 -13.80
CA LEU A 357 1.41 -8.48 -13.52
C LEU A 357 1.78 -7.75 -14.83
N LEU A 358 1.55 -6.44 -14.91
CA LEU A 358 1.93 -5.67 -16.09
C LEU A 358 3.46 -5.68 -16.28
N ALA A 359 3.91 -6.01 -17.50
CA ALA A 359 5.31 -5.94 -17.86
C ALA A 359 5.68 -4.51 -18.23
N THR A 360 6.77 -3.98 -17.66
CA THR A 360 7.32 -2.66 -17.94
C THR A 360 8.81 -2.72 -18.21
N ASP A 361 9.32 -1.72 -18.93
CA ASP A 361 10.74 -1.47 -19.07
C ASP A 361 11.34 -0.74 -17.84
N GLU A 362 12.60 -0.40 -17.88
CA GLU A 362 13.31 0.36 -16.85
C GLU A 362 12.77 1.78 -16.62
N ASN A 363 12.04 2.34 -17.61
CA ASN A 363 11.38 3.63 -17.56
C ASN A 363 9.91 3.52 -17.14
N CYS A 364 9.48 2.39 -16.60
CA CYS A 364 8.09 2.12 -16.22
C CYS A 364 7.09 2.15 -17.41
N MET A 365 7.56 2.15 -18.67
CA MET A 365 6.69 2.09 -19.83
C MET A 365 6.31 0.64 -20.12
N THR A 366 5.04 0.38 -20.38
CA THR A 366 4.53 -0.94 -20.77
C THR A 366 4.92 -1.27 -22.22
N SER A 367 4.52 -2.43 -22.71
CA SER A 367 4.65 -2.79 -24.14
C SER A 367 3.82 -1.90 -25.09
N CYS A 368 2.89 -1.10 -24.56
CA CYS A 368 2.11 -0.12 -25.32
C CYS A 368 2.75 1.27 -25.16
N ALA A 369 3.14 1.90 -26.28
CA ALA A 369 3.78 3.20 -26.28
C ALA A 369 2.88 4.27 -25.63
N GLY A 370 3.44 5.07 -24.71
CA GLY A 370 2.70 6.12 -23.97
C GLY A 370 1.88 5.61 -22.80
N VAL A 371 1.85 4.29 -22.55
CA VAL A 371 1.22 3.68 -21.39
C VAL A 371 2.29 3.27 -20.38
N PHE A 372 2.21 3.84 -19.18
CA PHE A 372 3.14 3.60 -18.08
C PHE A 372 2.44 2.88 -16.93
N ALA A 373 3.17 2.11 -16.15
CA ALA A 373 2.63 1.43 -14.97
C ALA A 373 3.66 1.38 -13.84
N ALA A 374 3.18 1.43 -12.61
CA ALA A 374 4.01 1.29 -11.41
C ALA A 374 3.17 0.84 -10.20
N GLY A 375 3.86 0.44 -9.13
CA GLY A 375 3.26 -0.08 -7.91
C GLY A 375 2.84 -1.54 -8.04
N ASP A 376 1.86 -1.95 -7.22
CA ASP A 376 1.50 -3.36 -7.06
C ASP A 376 1.07 -4.04 -8.37
N VAL A 377 0.55 -3.32 -9.34
CA VAL A 377 0.17 -3.88 -10.65
C VAL A 377 1.37 -4.41 -11.44
N VAL A 378 2.59 -3.93 -11.14
CA VAL A 378 3.85 -4.32 -11.77
C VAL A 378 4.65 -5.31 -10.91
N HIS A 379 4.70 -5.11 -9.60
CA HIS A 379 5.58 -5.88 -8.71
C HIS A 379 4.86 -6.82 -7.75
N GLY A 380 3.53 -6.80 -7.72
CA GLY A 380 2.73 -7.43 -6.66
C GLY A 380 2.65 -6.56 -5.40
N SER A 381 1.96 -7.06 -4.37
CA SER A 381 1.76 -6.31 -3.13
C SER A 381 3.07 -5.94 -2.44
N ARG A 382 3.29 -4.64 -2.26
CA ARG A 382 4.44 -4.03 -1.57
C ARG A 382 3.99 -2.90 -0.65
N THR A 383 4.97 -2.15 -0.13
CA THR A 383 4.72 -1.03 0.76
C THR A 383 4.25 0.23 0.00
N VAL A 384 3.56 1.10 0.72
CA VAL A 384 3.08 2.40 0.16
C VAL A 384 4.25 3.24 -0.35
N VAL A 385 5.34 3.31 0.41
CA VAL A 385 6.51 4.13 0.05
C VAL A 385 7.24 3.60 -1.18
N GLU A 386 7.26 2.28 -1.42
CA GLU A 386 7.80 1.71 -2.67
C GLU A 386 6.91 2.08 -3.87
N ALA A 387 5.58 1.99 -3.70
CA ALA A 387 4.64 2.42 -4.73
C ALA A 387 4.77 3.91 -5.07
N VAL A 388 5.07 4.76 -4.08
CA VAL A 388 5.39 6.19 -4.28
C VAL A 388 6.68 6.37 -5.08
N GLU A 389 7.76 5.68 -4.72
CA GLU A 389 9.05 5.82 -5.42
C GLU A 389 8.95 5.38 -6.89
N GLU A 390 8.31 4.25 -7.13
CA GLU A 390 8.06 3.79 -8.49
C GLU A 390 7.18 4.78 -9.28
N ALA A 391 6.16 5.34 -8.65
CA ALA A 391 5.29 6.35 -9.25
C ALA A 391 6.05 7.65 -9.59
N LYS A 392 7.02 8.08 -8.78
CA LYS A 392 7.91 9.21 -9.08
C LYS A 392 8.73 8.94 -10.35
N ARG A 393 9.31 7.74 -10.46
CA ARG A 393 10.06 7.31 -11.66
C ARG A 393 9.16 7.31 -12.89
N ALA A 394 7.96 6.74 -12.77
CA ALA A 394 6.98 6.73 -13.85
C ALA A 394 6.57 8.14 -14.28
N ALA A 395 6.26 9.04 -13.33
CA ALA A 395 5.91 10.42 -13.62
C ALA A 395 7.04 11.16 -14.38
N ALA A 396 8.28 10.99 -13.95
CA ALA A 396 9.45 11.57 -14.63
C ALA A 396 9.61 11.01 -16.06
N ALA A 397 9.40 9.71 -16.26
CA ALA A 397 9.46 9.08 -17.57
C ALA A 397 8.31 9.55 -18.49
N MET A 398 7.10 9.68 -17.97
CA MET A 398 5.94 10.24 -18.68
C MET A 398 6.20 11.67 -19.16
N MET A 399 6.79 12.51 -18.31
CA MET A 399 7.16 13.88 -18.69
C MET A 399 8.14 13.87 -19.86
N ARG A 400 9.22 13.09 -19.76
CA ARG A 400 10.22 12.93 -20.87
C ARG A 400 9.58 12.39 -22.16
N TYR A 401 8.66 11.45 -22.04
CA TYR A 401 7.93 10.90 -23.19
C TYR A 401 7.10 11.98 -23.87
N MET A 402 6.29 12.68 -23.12
CA MET A 402 5.40 13.71 -23.66
C MET A 402 6.16 14.91 -24.26
N GLU A 403 7.35 15.25 -23.77
CA GLU A 403 8.18 16.34 -24.31
C GLU A 403 8.74 16.04 -25.71
N LYS A 404 8.86 14.76 -26.10
CA LYS A 404 9.29 14.37 -27.44
C LYS A 404 8.24 14.65 -28.53
N PHE A 405 6.98 14.74 -28.14
CA PHE A 405 5.88 15.04 -29.08
C PHE A 405 5.43 16.48 -28.83
N LYS A 406 5.98 17.39 -29.64
CA LYS A 406 5.62 18.82 -29.66
C LYS A 406 4.27 19.04 -30.35
#